data_e225c38b9745d2d308454d0e7b914483
#
_entry.id   e225c38b9745d2d308454d0e7b914483
#
_cell.length_a   1.000
_cell.length_b   1.000
_cell.length_c   1.000
_cell.angle_alpha   90.00
_cell.angle_beta   90.00
_cell.angle_gamma   90.00
#
_symmetry.space_group_name_H-M   'P 1'
#
loop_
_entity.id
_entity.type
_entity.pdbx_description
1 polymer ?
#
loop_
_entity_poly.entity_id
_entity_poly.type
_entity_poly.pdbx_seq_one_letter_code
_entity_poly.pdbx_strand_id
1 'polypeptide(L)'
;MKKIHIEFSDERLITPSGLVFVGQILGKSSFVKKINRAPISKDYLQKQIKNGDVLLTYIGMLCQGKPQYEAVREMMDDPDYYKYALGISYAIPSAETLRQRFDMIGDSLRKDIQQANVDMLREMHIEPTALDNGFVPVDIDVTPFDNSKSNKEGVSRTYKGFDGYAPIMAYIGTEGYLVNLELRIGKQHCQKETPDFLRETIELCRQLTEKPLLIRLDSGNDASENIGIFMEESYKYNNVSFIIKRNPRQESKEEWLESVRECCQNIQHPRDGKTVYIGQTFRNVTYSLSDNEEKTVGIRTIYEITERTIDRYGQYFIVPDIELGTYWTNSSLPDDTVIDLYHAHGESEQYHSEIKTDMDVGRLPSGKFESNKLVLGADKKCGDATCIIIIGNLCFRIRQDQCKLFIRINFFVFLIVFNVFSDSID
;
A
#
# COMPACT_ATOMS: atom_id res chain seq x y z
N MET A 1 -39.42 26.69 -22.46
CA MET A 1 -39.02 25.28 -22.47
C MET A 1 -37.94 25.10 -23.50
N LYS A 2 -36.75 24.57 -23.14
CA LYS A 2 -35.75 24.16 -24.14
C LYS A 2 -36.32 22.96 -24.89
N LYS A 3 -36.36 23.02 -26.22
CA LYS A 3 -36.75 21.86 -27.02
C LYS A 3 -35.68 20.77 -26.88
N ILE A 4 -36.10 19.59 -26.49
CA ILE A 4 -35.24 18.39 -26.48
C ILE A 4 -35.24 17.89 -27.93
N HIS A 5 -34.05 17.75 -28.52
CA HIS A 5 -33.85 17.13 -29.81
C HIS A 5 -33.47 15.68 -29.56
N ILE A 6 -34.21 14.73 -30.15
CA ILE A 6 -33.90 13.31 -30.04
C ILE A 6 -33.50 12.85 -31.44
N GLU A 7 -32.29 12.35 -31.57
CA GLU A 7 -31.77 11.69 -32.74
C GLU A 7 -31.55 10.21 -32.49
N PHE A 8 -31.88 9.36 -33.41
CA PHE A 8 -31.55 7.95 -33.40
C PHE A 8 -30.25 7.79 -34.22
N SER A 9 -29.26 7.18 -33.60
CA SER A 9 -27.96 6.92 -34.18
C SER A 9 -27.60 5.44 -33.98
N ASP A 10 -26.92 4.87 -34.95
CA ASP A 10 -26.35 3.52 -34.88
C ASP A 10 -25.01 3.52 -34.11
N GLU A 11 -24.63 4.65 -33.52
CA GLU A 11 -23.43 4.76 -32.69
C GLU A 11 -23.52 3.91 -31.45
N ARG A 12 -22.50 3.13 -31.19
CA ARG A 12 -22.37 2.29 -30.00
C ARG A 12 -21.77 3.09 -28.88
N LEU A 13 -22.58 3.48 -27.89
CA LEU A 13 -22.09 4.19 -26.71
C LEU A 13 -21.51 3.20 -25.71
N ILE A 14 -20.23 3.39 -25.36
CA ILE A 14 -19.51 2.53 -24.43
C ILE A 14 -19.10 3.36 -23.20
N THR A 15 -19.70 3.06 -22.04
CA THR A 15 -19.46 3.81 -20.81
C THR A 15 -18.08 3.55 -20.20
N PRO A 16 -17.55 2.29 -20.12
CA PRO A 16 -16.25 2.03 -19.48
C PRO A 16 -15.05 2.20 -20.44
N SER A 17 -15.05 3.24 -21.27
CA SER A 17 -14.01 3.50 -22.28
C SER A 17 -12.57 3.56 -21.71
N GLY A 18 -12.41 3.97 -20.43
CA GLY A 18 -11.12 3.99 -19.74
C GLY A 18 -10.43 2.63 -19.61
N LEU A 19 -11.15 1.52 -19.74
CA LEU A 19 -10.56 0.18 -19.70
C LEU A 19 -9.59 -0.11 -20.86
N VAL A 20 -9.72 0.59 -21.97
CA VAL A 20 -8.76 0.49 -23.10
C VAL A 20 -7.35 0.87 -22.64
N PHE A 21 -7.20 1.92 -21.84
CA PHE A 21 -5.90 2.34 -21.31
C PHE A 21 -5.32 1.29 -20.35
N VAL A 22 -6.16 0.68 -19.52
CA VAL A 22 -5.77 -0.43 -18.63
C VAL A 22 -5.22 -1.59 -19.46
N GLY A 23 -5.95 -2.02 -20.46
CA GLY A 23 -5.52 -3.09 -21.35
C GLY A 23 -4.24 -2.78 -22.11
N GLN A 24 -4.05 -1.54 -22.56
CA GLN A 24 -2.81 -1.10 -23.22
C GLN A 24 -1.60 -1.15 -22.28
N ILE A 25 -1.75 -0.66 -21.03
CA ILE A 25 -0.70 -0.72 -20.01
C ILE A 25 -0.32 -2.18 -19.75
N LEU A 26 -1.30 -3.04 -19.45
CA LEU A 26 -1.06 -4.45 -19.19
C LEU A 26 -0.50 -5.19 -20.41
N GLY A 27 -0.96 -4.85 -21.60
CA GLY A 27 -0.51 -5.46 -22.86
C GLY A 27 0.93 -5.11 -23.24
N LYS A 28 1.42 -3.94 -22.83
CA LYS A 28 2.83 -3.53 -23.02
C LYS A 28 3.76 -4.15 -22.01
N SER A 29 3.26 -4.56 -20.85
CA SER A 29 4.05 -5.23 -19.81
C SER A 29 4.21 -6.74 -20.06
N SER A 30 5.21 -7.32 -19.41
CA SER A 30 5.39 -8.77 -19.42
C SER A 30 4.40 -9.52 -18.50
N PHE A 31 3.54 -8.80 -17.77
CA PHE A 31 2.64 -9.30 -16.74
C PHE A 31 1.85 -10.54 -17.18
N VAL A 32 1.03 -10.41 -18.22
CA VAL A 32 0.17 -11.51 -18.72
C VAL A 32 1.00 -12.72 -19.15
N LYS A 33 2.16 -12.48 -19.78
CA LYS A 33 3.07 -13.57 -20.21
C LYS A 33 3.64 -14.34 -19.01
N LYS A 34 4.02 -13.64 -17.93
CA LYS A 34 4.55 -14.23 -16.69
C LYS A 34 3.48 -15.06 -16.01
N ILE A 35 2.28 -14.50 -15.83
CA ILE A 35 1.14 -15.20 -15.23
C ILE A 35 0.76 -16.46 -16.01
N ASN A 36 0.75 -16.40 -17.34
CA ASN A 36 0.43 -17.58 -18.16
C ASN A 36 1.53 -18.64 -18.17
N ARG A 37 2.77 -18.28 -17.78
CA ARG A 37 3.92 -19.22 -17.69
C ARG A 37 4.18 -19.72 -16.27
N ALA A 38 3.52 -19.14 -15.27
CA ALA A 38 3.69 -19.55 -13.89
C ALA A 38 3.45 -21.06 -13.72
N PRO A 39 4.27 -21.75 -12.91
CA PRO A 39 4.19 -23.21 -12.76
C PRO A 39 2.95 -23.59 -11.94
N ILE A 40 1.85 -23.80 -12.63
CA ILE A 40 0.60 -24.32 -12.07
C ILE A 40 0.52 -25.81 -12.42
N SER A 41 -0.23 -26.58 -11.61
CA SER A 41 -0.36 -28.01 -11.81
C SER A 41 -0.72 -28.36 -13.27
N LYS A 42 -0.22 -29.49 -13.78
CA LYS A 42 -0.38 -29.93 -15.18
C LYS A 42 -1.83 -29.94 -15.68
N ASP A 43 -2.79 -30.11 -14.79
CA ASP A 43 -4.24 -30.11 -15.10
C ASP A 43 -4.76 -28.75 -15.60
N TYR A 44 -3.99 -27.68 -15.47
CA TYR A 44 -4.34 -26.32 -15.86
C TYR A 44 -3.78 -25.88 -17.20
N LEU A 45 -2.70 -26.49 -17.67
CA LEU A 45 -2.06 -26.13 -18.95
C LEU A 45 -2.97 -26.40 -20.15
N GLN A 46 -4.02 -27.20 -19.98
CA GLN A 46 -4.97 -27.58 -21.04
C GLN A 46 -6.26 -26.75 -21.06
N LYS A 47 -6.46 -25.81 -20.13
CA LYS A 47 -7.67 -24.99 -20.08
C LYS A 47 -7.68 -23.93 -21.20
N GLN A 48 -8.80 -23.81 -21.89
CA GLN A 48 -8.96 -22.84 -22.98
C GLN A 48 -8.82 -21.37 -22.48
N ILE A 49 -9.45 -21.05 -21.33
CA ILE A 49 -9.30 -19.74 -20.67
C ILE A 49 -8.03 -19.77 -19.82
N LYS A 50 -7.04 -18.99 -20.21
CA LYS A 50 -5.76 -18.87 -19.50
C LYS A 50 -5.89 -18.04 -18.24
N ASN A 51 -4.95 -18.19 -17.30
CA ASN A 51 -4.94 -17.40 -16.06
C ASN A 51 -4.79 -15.90 -16.30
N GLY A 52 -4.05 -15.50 -17.34
CA GLY A 52 -3.98 -14.11 -17.77
C GLY A 52 -5.35 -13.53 -18.12
N ASP A 53 -6.18 -14.26 -18.88
CA ASP A 53 -7.54 -13.81 -19.23
C ASP A 53 -8.43 -13.69 -17.98
N VAL A 54 -8.28 -14.63 -17.02
CA VAL A 54 -8.99 -14.59 -15.73
C VAL A 54 -8.62 -13.34 -14.94
N LEU A 55 -7.31 -13.07 -14.82
CA LEU A 55 -6.84 -11.88 -14.08
C LEU A 55 -7.18 -10.58 -14.80
N LEU A 56 -7.02 -10.48 -16.12
CA LEU A 56 -7.41 -9.29 -16.89
C LEU A 56 -8.89 -8.98 -16.72
N THR A 57 -9.75 -10.00 -16.76
CA THR A 57 -11.18 -9.82 -16.52
C THR A 57 -11.44 -9.25 -15.13
N TYR A 58 -10.80 -9.84 -14.12
CA TYR A 58 -11.00 -9.40 -12.73
C TYR A 58 -10.43 -7.99 -12.48
N ILE A 59 -9.27 -7.68 -13.03
CA ILE A 59 -8.71 -6.32 -13.02
C ILE A 59 -9.70 -5.33 -13.64
N GLY A 60 -10.26 -5.66 -14.80
CA GLY A 60 -11.26 -4.83 -15.44
C GLY A 60 -12.53 -4.61 -14.59
N MET A 61 -12.94 -5.60 -13.80
CA MET A 61 -14.03 -5.46 -12.82
C MET A 61 -13.65 -4.52 -11.69
N LEU A 62 -12.47 -4.70 -11.09
CA LEU A 62 -11.98 -3.83 -10.01
C LEU A 62 -11.83 -2.38 -10.46
N CYS A 63 -11.35 -2.13 -11.67
CA CYS A 63 -11.28 -0.79 -12.25
C CYS A 63 -12.65 -0.12 -12.39
N GLN A 64 -13.74 -0.89 -12.35
CA GLN A 64 -15.10 -0.38 -12.34
C GLN A 64 -15.70 -0.32 -10.91
N GLY A 65 -14.91 -0.63 -9.87
CA GLY A 65 -15.37 -0.69 -8.48
C GLY A 65 -16.31 -1.87 -8.21
N LYS A 66 -16.12 -3.00 -8.92
CA LYS A 66 -17.00 -4.17 -8.87
C LYS A 66 -16.21 -5.43 -8.45
N PRO A 67 -15.90 -5.61 -7.15
CA PRO A 67 -15.08 -6.73 -6.68
C PRO A 67 -15.82 -8.08 -6.68
N GLN A 68 -17.15 -8.10 -6.72
CA GLN A 68 -17.95 -9.33 -6.66
C GLN A 68 -17.91 -10.09 -7.98
N TYR A 69 -17.63 -11.40 -7.96
CA TYR A 69 -17.48 -12.23 -9.18
C TYR A 69 -18.70 -12.18 -10.08
N GLU A 70 -19.90 -12.05 -9.52
CA GLU A 70 -21.16 -11.98 -10.24
C GLU A 70 -21.27 -10.76 -11.17
N ALA A 71 -20.53 -9.69 -10.89
CA ALA A 71 -20.51 -8.47 -11.70
C ALA A 71 -19.89 -8.69 -13.09
N VAL A 72 -19.14 -9.77 -13.31
CA VAL A 72 -18.66 -10.14 -14.63
C VAL A 72 -19.77 -10.30 -15.66
N ARG A 73 -21.02 -10.56 -15.23
CA ARG A 73 -22.19 -10.66 -16.12
C ARG A 73 -22.38 -9.40 -16.97
N GLU A 74 -22.08 -8.23 -16.43
CA GLU A 74 -22.16 -6.97 -17.19
C GLU A 74 -21.17 -6.92 -18.36
N MET A 75 -20.05 -7.61 -18.28
CA MET A 75 -19.11 -7.73 -19.39
C MET A 75 -19.61 -8.67 -20.49
N MET A 76 -20.58 -9.54 -20.17
CA MET A 76 -21.20 -10.45 -21.15
C MET A 76 -22.20 -9.74 -22.05
N ASP A 77 -22.67 -8.54 -21.69
CA ASP A 77 -23.58 -7.74 -22.54
C ASP A 77 -22.83 -7.18 -23.75
N ASP A 78 -21.51 -6.99 -23.64
CA ASP A 78 -20.66 -6.52 -24.74
C ASP A 78 -19.26 -7.21 -24.71
N PRO A 79 -19.21 -8.52 -24.89
CA PRO A 79 -17.99 -9.31 -24.70
C PRO A 79 -16.87 -8.91 -25.67
N ASP A 80 -17.19 -8.48 -26.86
CA ASP A 80 -16.18 -8.10 -27.86
C ASP A 80 -15.46 -6.82 -27.46
N TYR A 81 -16.20 -5.84 -26.93
CA TYR A 81 -15.58 -4.63 -26.39
C TYR A 81 -14.63 -4.95 -25.23
N TYR A 82 -15.08 -5.67 -24.22
CA TYR A 82 -14.25 -5.97 -23.05
C TYR A 82 -13.03 -6.83 -23.38
N LYS A 83 -13.17 -7.79 -24.31
CA LYS A 83 -12.03 -8.57 -24.80
C LYS A 83 -10.98 -7.67 -25.45
N TYR A 84 -11.44 -6.78 -26.34
CA TYR A 84 -10.55 -5.83 -27.02
C TYR A 84 -9.92 -4.85 -26.02
N ALA A 85 -10.75 -4.23 -25.18
CA ALA A 85 -10.31 -3.21 -24.24
C ALA A 85 -9.26 -3.73 -23.23
N LEU A 86 -9.42 -4.96 -22.75
CA LEU A 86 -8.55 -5.56 -21.74
C LEU A 86 -7.45 -6.47 -22.34
N GLY A 87 -7.49 -6.74 -23.64
CA GLY A 87 -6.55 -7.66 -24.29
C GLY A 87 -6.78 -9.13 -23.93
N ILE A 88 -8.03 -9.52 -23.62
CA ILE A 88 -8.40 -10.91 -23.31
C ILE A 88 -8.31 -11.75 -24.58
N SER A 89 -7.51 -12.82 -24.50
CA SER A 89 -7.12 -13.57 -25.72
C SER A 89 -8.19 -14.57 -26.20
N TYR A 90 -8.95 -15.16 -25.29
CA TYR A 90 -9.92 -16.21 -25.67
C TYR A 90 -11.37 -15.80 -25.34
N ALA A 91 -11.75 -15.80 -24.08
CA ALA A 91 -13.11 -15.49 -23.65
C ALA A 91 -13.14 -14.88 -22.26
N ILE A 92 -14.17 -14.06 -21.99
CA ILE A 92 -14.47 -13.58 -20.66
C ILE A 92 -14.94 -14.77 -19.81
N PRO A 93 -14.31 -15.07 -18.65
CA PRO A 93 -14.72 -16.15 -17.78
C PRO A 93 -16.07 -15.85 -17.11
N SER A 94 -16.86 -16.88 -16.86
CA SER A 94 -18.07 -16.75 -16.04
C SER A 94 -17.71 -16.49 -14.57
N ALA A 95 -18.66 -16.00 -13.77
CA ALA A 95 -18.48 -15.80 -12.33
C ALA A 95 -18.03 -17.09 -11.62
N GLU A 96 -18.57 -18.24 -11.99
CA GLU A 96 -18.17 -19.53 -11.45
C GLU A 96 -16.74 -19.92 -11.87
N THR A 97 -16.35 -19.63 -13.11
CA THR A 97 -14.98 -19.83 -13.58
C THR A 97 -14.00 -18.95 -12.83
N LEU A 98 -14.34 -17.67 -12.59
CA LEU A 98 -13.54 -16.77 -11.76
C LEU A 98 -13.35 -17.37 -10.36
N ARG A 99 -14.46 -17.72 -9.67
CA ARG A 99 -14.42 -18.29 -8.30
C ARG A 99 -13.55 -19.53 -8.24
N GLN A 100 -13.82 -20.53 -9.08
CA GLN A 100 -13.06 -21.78 -9.11
C GLN A 100 -11.59 -21.52 -9.41
N ARG A 101 -11.27 -20.63 -10.36
CA ARG A 101 -9.90 -20.36 -10.73
C ARG A 101 -9.15 -19.66 -9.60
N PHE A 102 -9.72 -18.65 -8.94
CA PHE A 102 -9.12 -17.98 -7.81
C PHE A 102 -8.91 -18.93 -6.62
N ASP A 103 -9.87 -19.83 -6.37
CA ASP A 103 -9.75 -20.85 -5.31
C ASP A 103 -8.60 -21.85 -5.56
N MET A 104 -8.22 -22.03 -6.82
CA MET A 104 -7.24 -23.05 -7.22
C MET A 104 -5.84 -22.50 -7.43
N ILE A 105 -5.70 -21.26 -7.90
CA ILE A 105 -4.40 -20.68 -8.23
C ILE A 105 -3.89 -19.74 -7.14
N GLY A 106 -4.70 -19.43 -6.12
CA GLY A 106 -4.41 -18.45 -5.10
C GLY A 106 -3.02 -18.59 -4.51
N ASP A 107 -2.69 -19.78 -4.05
CA ASP A 107 -1.44 -20.03 -3.37
C ASP A 107 -0.22 -20.13 -4.32
N SER A 108 -0.43 -20.60 -5.55
CA SER A 108 0.67 -20.87 -6.48
C SER A 108 1.14 -19.67 -7.30
N LEU A 109 0.28 -18.67 -7.53
CA LEU A 109 0.61 -17.51 -8.38
C LEU A 109 1.16 -16.28 -7.64
N ARG A 110 1.17 -16.30 -6.37
CA ARG A 110 1.45 -15.17 -5.51
C ARG A 110 2.79 -14.47 -5.75
N LYS A 111 3.88 -15.19 -5.62
CA LYS A 111 5.21 -14.63 -5.86
C LYS A 111 5.36 -14.13 -7.29
N ASP A 112 4.78 -14.90 -8.23
CA ASP A 112 4.87 -14.57 -9.66
C ASP A 112 4.15 -13.25 -9.98
N ILE A 113 2.99 -13.00 -9.34
CA ILE A 113 2.24 -11.78 -9.57
C ILE A 113 2.93 -10.59 -8.89
N GLN A 114 3.41 -10.72 -7.63
CA GLN A 114 4.15 -9.67 -6.93
C GLN A 114 5.40 -9.26 -7.73
N GLN A 115 6.19 -10.24 -8.16
CA GLN A 115 7.34 -9.96 -9.00
C GLN A 115 6.92 -9.35 -10.35
N ALA A 116 5.84 -9.86 -10.97
CA ALA A 116 5.32 -9.32 -12.22
C ALA A 116 4.85 -7.86 -12.08
N ASN A 117 4.35 -7.46 -10.90
CA ASN A 117 4.01 -6.08 -10.60
C ASN A 117 5.25 -5.16 -10.57
N VAL A 118 6.26 -5.53 -9.81
CA VAL A 118 7.52 -4.76 -9.76
C VAL A 118 8.16 -4.69 -11.15
N ASP A 119 8.15 -5.81 -11.89
CA ASP A 119 8.66 -5.83 -13.26
C ASP A 119 7.87 -4.91 -14.19
N MET A 120 6.54 -4.85 -14.02
CA MET A 120 5.70 -3.93 -14.78
C MET A 120 6.07 -2.46 -14.52
N LEU A 121 6.26 -2.07 -13.25
CA LEU A 121 6.69 -0.73 -12.90
C LEU A 121 8.05 -0.40 -13.53
N ARG A 122 9.00 -1.35 -13.52
CA ARG A 122 10.30 -1.21 -14.17
C ARG A 122 10.20 -1.10 -15.70
N GLU A 123 9.40 -1.95 -16.33
CA GLU A 123 9.16 -1.95 -17.78
C GLU A 123 8.49 -0.64 -18.25
N MET A 124 7.73 0.00 -17.36
CA MET A 124 7.12 1.32 -17.59
C MET A 124 8.06 2.48 -17.22
N HIS A 125 9.31 2.20 -16.83
CA HIS A 125 10.28 3.21 -16.39
C HIS A 125 9.75 4.11 -15.26
N ILE A 126 8.92 3.54 -14.36
CA ILE A 126 8.42 4.25 -13.20
C ILE A 126 9.54 4.25 -12.14
N GLU A 127 10.04 5.45 -11.83
CA GLU A 127 10.98 5.68 -10.75
C GLU A 127 10.23 6.39 -9.59
N PRO A 128 10.16 5.79 -8.39
CA PRO A 128 9.50 6.43 -7.26
C PRO A 128 10.13 7.78 -6.91
N THR A 129 9.31 8.81 -6.71
CA THR A 129 9.78 10.16 -6.40
C THR A 129 10.28 10.23 -4.97
N ALA A 130 11.46 10.83 -4.80
CA ALA A 130 12.04 11.11 -3.50
C ALA A 130 11.45 12.39 -2.88
N LEU A 131 11.54 12.49 -1.56
CA LEU A 131 11.33 13.71 -0.81
C LEU A 131 12.44 14.74 -1.11
N ASP A 132 12.27 15.99 -0.71
CA ASP A 132 13.24 17.08 -0.93
C ASP A 132 14.63 16.79 -0.35
N ASN A 133 14.69 15.95 0.69
CA ASN A 133 15.94 15.50 1.31
C ASN A 133 16.62 14.32 0.59
N GLY A 134 16.08 13.88 -0.55
CA GLY A 134 16.61 12.82 -1.39
C GLY A 134 16.24 11.38 -0.98
N PHE A 135 15.54 11.18 0.13
CA PHE A 135 15.03 9.87 0.52
C PHE A 135 13.74 9.53 -0.23
N VAL A 136 13.63 8.30 -0.71
CA VAL A 136 12.36 7.75 -1.20
C VAL A 136 11.59 7.20 0.00
N PRO A 137 10.41 7.75 0.32
CA PRO A 137 9.61 7.27 1.44
C PRO A 137 9.03 5.88 1.13
N VAL A 138 8.98 5.04 2.17
CA VAL A 138 8.27 3.76 2.15
C VAL A 138 7.37 3.71 3.38
N ASP A 139 6.07 3.85 3.16
CA ASP A 139 5.08 3.88 4.23
C ASP A 139 4.44 2.53 4.43
N ILE A 140 4.50 2.02 5.66
CA ILE A 140 3.98 0.70 5.99
C ILE A 140 2.96 0.85 7.13
N ASP A 141 1.75 0.36 6.89
CA ASP A 141 0.67 0.43 7.87
C ASP A 141 -0.30 -0.75 7.76
N VAL A 142 -1.00 -1.02 8.88
CA VAL A 142 -2.05 -2.03 8.98
C VAL A 142 -3.42 -1.36 8.93
N THR A 143 -4.19 -1.63 7.88
CA THR A 143 -5.47 -0.99 7.67
C THR A 143 -6.64 -1.98 7.72
N PRO A 144 -7.45 -2.04 8.81
CA PRO A 144 -8.53 -3.01 8.92
C PRO A 144 -9.65 -2.81 7.90
N PHE A 145 -10.16 -3.93 7.39
CA PHE A 145 -11.31 -4.02 6.49
C PHE A 145 -12.51 -4.56 7.25
N ASP A 146 -13.59 -3.81 7.30
CA ASP A 146 -14.83 -4.21 7.98
C ASP A 146 -15.55 -5.30 7.18
N ASN A 147 -15.63 -6.49 7.75
CA ASN A 147 -16.38 -7.63 7.25
C ASN A 147 -17.34 -8.20 8.31
N SER A 148 -17.79 -7.38 9.26
CA SER A 148 -18.65 -7.76 10.39
C SER A 148 -19.95 -8.43 9.98
N LYS A 149 -20.42 -8.18 8.74
CA LYS A 149 -21.66 -8.76 8.20
C LYS A 149 -21.42 -10.07 7.43
N SER A 150 -20.25 -10.69 7.57
CA SER A 150 -19.90 -11.90 6.82
C SER A 150 -19.28 -12.97 7.71
N ASN A 151 -19.50 -14.24 7.34
CA ASN A 151 -18.91 -15.42 7.99
C ASN A 151 -17.75 -16.00 7.17
N LYS A 152 -16.93 -15.14 6.54
CA LYS A 152 -15.78 -15.57 5.74
C LYS A 152 -14.65 -16.09 6.62
N GLU A 153 -13.87 -17.03 6.10
CA GLU A 153 -12.66 -17.53 6.77
C GLU A 153 -11.70 -16.38 7.11
N GLY A 154 -11.13 -16.40 8.31
CA GLY A 154 -10.16 -15.39 8.77
C GLY A 154 -10.77 -14.10 9.29
N VAL A 155 -12.07 -13.86 9.10
CA VAL A 155 -12.77 -12.74 9.73
C VAL A 155 -12.77 -12.93 11.24
N SER A 156 -12.26 -11.93 11.94
CA SER A 156 -12.16 -11.94 13.40
C SER A 156 -11.99 -10.52 13.94
N ARG A 157 -12.06 -10.36 15.27
CA ARG A 157 -12.01 -9.06 15.93
C ARG A 157 -10.72 -8.30 15.62
N THR A 158 -10.83 -7.14 15.02
CA THR A 158 -9.70 -6.24 14.71
C THR A 158 -9.40 -5.32 15.90
N TYR A 159 -8.23 -4.68 15.90
CA TYR A 159 -7.87 -3.68 16.92
C TYR A 159 -8.78 -2.45 16.92
N LYS A 160 -9.47 -2.15 15.82
CA LYS A 160 -10.49 -1.08 15.73
C LYS A 160 -11.85 -1.48 16.32
N GLY A 161 -12.01 -2.70 16.82
CA GLY A 161 -13.20 -3.12 17.54
C GLY A 161 -14.37 -3.60 16.67
N PHE A 162 -14.14 -3.95 15.41
CA PHE A 162 -15.09 -4.62 14.53
C PHE A 162 -14.50 -5.93 13.99
N ASP A 163 -15.34 -6.80 13.44
CA ASP A 163 -14.89 -8.06 12.87
C ASP A 163 -14.51 -7.89 11.40
N GLY A 164 -13.33 -8.39 11.02
CA GLY A 164 -12.84 -8.19 9.67
C GLY A 164 -11.47 -8.79 9.44
N TYR A 165 -10.75 -8.23 8.47
CA TYR A 165 -9.35 -8.50 8.16
C TYR A 165 -8.47 -7.32 8.58
N ALA A 166 -7.18 -7.55 8.75
CA ALA A 166 -6.21 -6.50 9.11
C ALA A 166 -4.97 -6.58 8.19
N PRO A 167 -5.13 -6.33 6.87
CA PRO A 167 -3.99 -6.37 5.96
C PRO A 167 -2.93 -5.34 6.32
N ILE A 168 -1.65 -5.70 6.09
CA ILE A 168 -0.51 -4.79 6.10
C ILE A 168 -0.15 -4.43 4.67
N MET A 169 0.16 -3.17 4.42
CA MET A 169 0.44 -2.61 3.10
C MET A 169 1.70 -1.75 3.15
N ALA A 170 2.48 -1.78 2.06
CA ALA A 170 3.67 -0.96 1.89
C ALA A 170 3.59 -0.16 0.59
N TYR A 171 3.74 1.15 0.71
CA TYR A 171 3.71 2.10 -0.39
C TYR A 171 5.07 2.74 -0.57
N ILE A 172 5.53 2.95 -1.81
CA ILE A 172 6.81 3.61 -2.13
C ILE A 172 6.60 4.88 -2.93
N GLY A 173 7.45 5.87 -2.66
CA GLY A 173 7.45 7.16 -3.33
C GLY A 173 6.35 8.10 -2.84
N THR A 174 6.47 9.37 -3.18
CA THR A 174 5.44 10.37 -2.85
C THR A 174 4.14 10.15 -3.60
N GLU A 175 4.16 9.33 -4.65
CA GLU A 175 2.98 8.90 -5.41
C GLU A 175 2.19 7.80 -4.72
N GLY A 176 2.81 7.06 -3.78
CA GLY A 176 2.18 5.97 -3.07
C GLY A 176 1.96 4.71 -3.92
N TYR A 177 2.97 4.28 -4.69
CA TYR A 177 2.88 2.98 -5.39
C TYR A 177 2.88 1.85 -4.38
N LEU A 178 1.86 1.00 -4.41
CA LEU A 178 1.78 -0.18 -3.54
C LEU A 178 2.79 -1.22 -4.03
N VAL A 179 3.79 -1.55 -3.22
CA VAL A 179 4.87 -2.50 -3.58
C VAL A 179 4.74 -3.83 -2.88
N ASN A 180 4.16 -3.84 -1.69
CA ASN A 180 3.93 -5.08 -0.95
C ASN A 180 2.62 -5.01 -0.16
N LEU A 181 1.97 -6.18 -0.02
CA LEU A 181 0.70 -6.29 0.68
C LEU A 181 0.51 -7.72 1.19
N GLU A 182 0.00 -7.85 2.41
CA GLU A 182 -0.32 -9.13 3.03
C GLU A 182 -1.69 -9.09 3.70
N LEU A 183 -2.62 -9.98 3.29
CA LEU A 183 -3.89 -10.15 3.98
C LEU A 183 -3.67 -10.89 5.29
N ARG A 184 -4.13 -10.31 6.39
CA ARG A 184 -4.04 -10.86 7.74
C ARG A 184 -5.43 -11.06 8.32
N ILE A 185 -5.58 -12.10 9.13
CA ILE A 185 -6.82 -12.30 9.92
C ILE A 185 -7.00 -11.14 10.90
N GLY A 186 -8.25 -10.75 11.19
CA GLY A 186 -8.53 -9.55 11.97
C GLY A 186 -7.87 -9.49 13.35
N LYS A 187 -7.75 -10.64 14.04
CA LYS A 187 -7.12 -10.75 15.36
C LYS A 187 -5.59 -10.87 15.34
N GLN A 188 -4.96 -10.89 14.16
CA GLN A 188 -3.50 -11.00 14.08
C GLN A 188 -2.85 -9.74 14.62
N HIS A 189 -1.92 -9.93 15.55
CA HIS A 189 -1.13 -8.81 16.07
C HIS A 189 -0.27 -8.21 14.95
N CYS A 190 -0.19 -6.88 14.90
CA CYS A 190 0.52 -6.17 13.82
C CYS A 190 1.99 -6.56 13.68
N GLN A 191 2.68 -6.95 14.76
CA GLN A 191 4.08 -7.36 14.75
C GLN A 191 4.30 -8.79 14.24
N LYS A 192 3.27 -9.66 14.26
CA LYS A 192 3.41 -11.05 13.85
C LYS A 192 3.68 -11.10 12.34
N GLU A 193 4.77 -11.78 11.95
CA GLU A 193 5.22 -11.95 10.56
C GLU A 193 5.68 -10.66 9.87
N THR A 194 5.71 -9.53 10.60
CA THR A 194 6.18 -8.25 10.08
C THR A 194 7.67 -8.23 9.75
N PRO A 195 8.59 -8.87 10.49
CA PRO A 195 10.00 -8.94 10.10
C PRO A 195 10.23 -9.46 8.67
N ASP A 196 9.56 -10.56 8.30
CA ASP A 196 9.67 -11.12 6.95
C ASP A 196 9.04 -10.21 5.90
N PHE A 197 7.88 -9.59 6.20
CA PHE A 197 7.24 -8.61 5.34
C PHE A 197 8.14 -7.39 5.07
N LEU A 198 8.86 -6.90 6.09
CA LEU A 198 9.80 -5.79 5.96
C LEU A 198 10.96 -6.14 5.04
N ARG A 199 11.58 -7.32 5.23
CA ARG A 199 12.68 -7.79 4.39
C ARG A 199 12.25 -7.88 2.93
N GLU A 200 11.12 -8.53 2.66
CA GLU A 200 10.56 -8.64 1.32
C GLU A 200 10.24 -7.27 0.71
N THR A 201 9.66 -6.36 1.49
CA THR A 201 9.36 -4.99 1.05
C THR A 201 10.62 -4.24 0.62
N ILE A 202 11.70 -4.31 1.41
CA ILE A 202 12.97 -3.66 1.08
C ILE A 202 13.55 -4.24 -0.20
N GLU A 203 13.54 -5.56 -0.38
CA GLU A 203 14.02 -6.24 -1.58
C GLU A 203 13.23 -5.82 -2.84
N LEU A 204 11.90 -5.66 -2.73
CA LEU A 204 11.05 -5.18 -3.82
C LEU A 204 11.33 -3.70 -4.15
N CYS A 205 11.46 -2.85 -3.12
CA CYS A 205 11.78 -1.44 -3.31
C CYS A 205 13.14 -1.25 -4.00
N ARG A 206 14.14 -2.09 -3.66
CA ARG A 206 15.47 -2.07 -4.28
C ARG A 206 15.49 -2.46 -5.75
N GLN A 207 14.48 -3.16 -6.23
CA GLN A 207 14.33 -3.43 -7.65
C GLN A 207 13.82 -2.19 -8.43
N LEU A 208 13.24 -1.21 -7.73
CA LEU A 208 12.65 -0.01 -8.34
C LEU A 208 13.57 1.22 -8.25
N THR A 209 14.43 1.30 -7.23
CA THR A 209 15.29 2.47 -7.02
C THR A 209 16.57 2.15 -6.26
N GLU A 210 17.66 2.83 -6.64
CA GLU A 210 18.93 2.83 -5.92
C GLU A 210 19.03 4.00 -4.91
N LYS A 211 18.07 4.93 -4.91
CA LYS A 211 18.05 6.07 -3.99
C LYS A 211 17.91 5.62 -2.52
N PRO A 212 18.34 6.43 -1.55
CA PRO A 212 18.14 6.13 -0.14
C PRO A 212 16.65 5.90 0.19
N LEU A 213 16.32 4.83 0.92
CA LEU A 213 14.97 4.56 1.40
C LEU A 213 14.80 5.08 2.82
N LEU A 214 13.63 5.66 3.10
CA LEU A 214 13.17 6.00 4.45
C LEU A 214 11.88 5.24 4.75
N ILE A 215 11.96 4.21 5.60
CA ILE A 215 10.82 3.38 5.94
C ILE A 215 10.17 3.91 7.20
N ARG A 216 8.84 4.15 7.15
CA ARG A 216 8.09 4.74 8.25
C ARG A 216 7.01 3.77 8.73
N LEU A 217 6.95 3.57 10.06
CA LEU A 217 5.97 2.67 10.69
C LEU A 217 5.35 3.33 11.94
N ASP A 218 4.12 2.96 12.21
CA ASP A 218 3.40 3.36 13.43
C ASP A 218 3.89 2.62 14.70
N SER A 219 3.37 3.01 15.86
CA SER A 219 3.72 2.42 17.16
C SER A 219 3.22 0.97 17.36
N GLY A 220 2.31 0.50 16.53
CA GLY A 220 1.89 -0.90 16.50
C GLY A 220 3.03 -1.83 16.09
N ASN A 221 3.98 -1.33 15.33
CA ASN A 221 5.16 -2.04 14.83
C ASN A 221 6.43 -1.84 15.69
N ASP A 222 6.31 -1.26 16.89
CA ASP A 222 7.41 -1.10 17.87
C ASP A 222 7.82 -2.45 18.45
N ALA A 223 8.69 -3.18 17.74
CA ALA A 223 9.24 -4.48 18.12
C ALA A 223 10.74 -4.54 17.85
N SER A 224 11.46 -5.23 18.74
CA SER A 224 12.91 -5.40 18.63
C SER A 224 13.32 -6.14 17.36
N GLU A 225 12.54 -7.12 16.92
CA GLU A 225 12.75 -7.89 15.72
C GLU A 225 12.65 -7.00 14.45
N ASN A 226 11.70 -6.08 14.42
CA ASN A 226 11.58 -5.12 13.32
C ASN A 226 12.80 -4.20 13.24
N ILE A 227 13.28 -3.70 14.37
CA ILE A 227 14.53 -2.93 14.45
C ILE A 227 15.71 -3.77 13.96
N GLY A 228 15.76 -5.04 14.36
CA GLY A 228 16.78 -5.99 13.93
C GLY A 228 16.84 -6.14 12.40
N ILE A 229 15.68 -6.28 11.74
CA ILE A 229 15.61 -6.33 10.28
C ILE A 229 16.19 -5.05 9.65
N PHE A 230 15.79 -3.88 10.15
CA PHE A 230 16.32 -2.62 9.60
C PHE A 230 17.82 -2.47 9.79
N MET A 231 18.36 -2.93 10.91
CA MET A 231 19.80 -2.92 11.13
C MET A 231 20.51 -3.87 10.15
N GLU A 232 20.03 -5.09 9.95
CA GLU A 232 20.61 -6.03 8.99
C GLU A 232 20.54 -5.49 7.55
N GLU A 233 19.37 -5.01 7.12
CA GLU A 233 19.18 -4.49 5.77
C GLU A 233 19.96 -3.18 5.52
N SER A 234 20.14 -2.34 6.56
CA SER A 234 20.99 -1.16 6.45
C SER A 234 22.47 -1.49 6.27
N TYR A 235 22.95 -2.59 6.86
CA TYR A 235 24.31 -3.10 6.58
C TYR A 235 24.45 -3.66 5.17
N LYS A 236 23.42 -4.34 4.66
CA LYS A 236 23.39 -4.95 3.34
C LYS A 236 23.38 -3.91 2.22
N TYR A 237 22.59 -2.85 2.36
CA TYR A 237 22.34 -1.86 1.30
C TYR A 237 22.98 -0.49 1.53
N ASN A 238 23.49 -0.19 2.74
CA ASN A 238 24.11 1.09 3.16
C ASN A 238 23.25 2.36 3.02
N ASN A 239 22.02 2.26 2.56
CA ASN A 239 21.13 3.42 2.29
C ASN A 239 19.67 3.14 2.65
N VAL A 240 19.44 2.30 3.67
CA VAL A 240 18.12 2.03 4.25
C VAL A 240 18.04 2.70 5.61
N SER A 241 17.17 3.68 5.75
CA SER A 241 16.86 4.34 7.01
C SER A 241 15.42 4.04 7.43
N PHE A 242 15.15 4.13 8.72
CA PHE A 242 13.80 3.91 9.24
C PHE A 242 13.42 4.93 10.31
N ILE A 243 12.12 5.11 10.49
CA ILE A 243 11.49 5.80 11.62
C ILE A 243 10.33 4.94 12.10
N ILE A 244 10.39 4.47 13.35
CA ILE A 244 9.28 3.77 14.00
C ILE A 244 8.81 4.61 15.17
N LYS A 245 7.52 4.95 15.25
CA LYS A 245 6.98 5.56 16.46
C LYS A 245 7.11 4.58 17.60
N ARG A 246 7.88 4.96 18.61
CA ARG A 246 8.08 4.14 19.80
C ARG A 246 6.88 4.26 20.73
N ASN A 247 6.46 3.15 21.31
CA ASN A 247 5.47 3.13 22.38
C ASN A 247 6.20 3.20 23.74
N PRO A 248 6.09 4.30 24.49
CA PRO A 248 6.76 4.43 25.79
C PRO A 248 6.24 3.45 26.86
N ARG A 249 5.11 2.78 26.60
CA ARG A 249 4.48 1.78 27.49
C ARG A 249 4.22 2.35 28.89
N GLN A 250 4.99 1.90 29.91
CA GLN A 250 4.84 2.29 31.32
C GLN A 250 5.75 3.45 31.74
N GLU A 251 6.48 4.07 30.81
CA GLU A 251 7.34 5.20 31.12
C GLU A 251 6.49 6.43 31.44
N SER A 252 6.77 7.13 32.57
CA SER A 252 6.05 8.33 32.99
C SER A 252 6.39 9.51 32.08
N LYS A 253 5.36 10.19 31.59
CA LYS A 253 5.52 11.42 30.81
C LYS A 253 6.11 12.56 31.65
N GLU A 254 5.78 12.59 32.92
CA GLU A 254 6.27 13.55 33.92
C GLU A 254 7.76 13.36 34.15
N GLU A 255 8.22 12.11 34.36
CA GLU A 255 9.63 11.80 34.53
C GLU A 255 10.44 12.16 33.26
N TRP A 256 9.88 11.90 32.09
CA TRP A 256 10.50 12.34 30.83
C TRP A 256 10.63 13.86 30.77
N LEU A 257 9.56 14.60 31.07
CA LEU A 257 9.57 16.06 31.06
C LEU A 257 10.60 16.63 32.05
N GLU A 258 10.65 16.11 33.27
CA GLU A 258 11.64 16.50 34.29
C GLU A 258 13.07 16.26 33.80
N SER A 259 13.33 15.09 33.20
CA SER A 259 14.66 14.73 32.72
C SER A 259 15.18 15.64 31.60
N VAL A 260 14.30 16.23 30.80
CA VAL A 260 14.70 17.05 29.63
C VAL A 260 14.66 18.54 29.88
N ARG A 261 13.91 19.02 30.90
CA ARG A 261 13.78 20.47 31.18
C ARG A 261 15.14 21.17 31.36
N GLU A 262 16.10 20.51 31.98
CA GLU A 262 17.40 21.09 32.30
C GLU A 262 18.45 20.87 31.23
N CYS A 263 18.30 19.84 30.38
CA CYS A 263 19.34 19.43 29.43
C CYS A 263 18.97 19.64 27.96
N CYS A 264 17.68 19.84 27.65
CA CYS A 264 17.24 20.02 26.28
C CYS A 264 17.67 21.39 25.72
N GLN A 265 18.31 21.39 24.56
CA GLN A 265 18.77 22.59 23.89
C GLN A 265 17.78 23.12 22.86
N ASN A 266 16.95 22.24 22.26
CA ASN A 266 15.93 22.64 21.29
C ASN A 266 14.57 22.75 21.98
N ILE A 267 14.28 23.95 22.50
CA ILE A 267 13.00 24.29 23.16
C ILE A 267 12.27 25.29 22.30
N GLN A 268 11.03 24.95 21.96
CA GLN A 268 10.17 25.76 21.12
C GLN A 268 8.95 26.25 21.91
N HIS A 269 8.49 27.46 21.64
CA HIS A 269 7.29 28.05 22.24
C HIS A 269 6.29 28.44 21.11
N PRO A 270 5.56 27.49 20.51
CA PRO A 270 4.68 27.77 19.37
C PRO A 270 3.54 28.76 19.68
N ARG A 271 3.09 28.81 20.93
CA ARG A 271 2.10 29.73 21.46
C ARG A 271 2.21 29.84 22.98
N ASP A 272 1.53 30.84 23.56
CA ASP A 272 1.44 30.98 25.02
C ASP A 272 0.91 29.69 25.66
N GLY A 273 1.57 29.26 26.73
CA GLY A 273 1.24 28.05 27.47
C GLY A 273 1.49 26.72 26.71
N LYS A 274 2.23 26.75 25.60
CA LYS A 274 2.71 25.53 24.93
C LYS A 274 4.24 25.58 24.79
N THR A 275 4.91 24.61 25.37
CA THR A 275 6.36 24.40 25.22
C THR A 275 6.62 23.03 24.61
N VAL A 276 7.50 22.94 23.63
CA VAL A 276 7.91 21.69 22.97
C VAL A 276 9.40 21.50 23.16
N TYR A 277 9.77 20.37 23.72
CA TYR A 277 11.15 19.92 23.93
C TYR A 277 11.48 18.87 22.90
N ILE A 278 12.50 19.09 22.08
CA ILE A 278 12.96 18.15 21.06
C ILE A 278 14.41 17.75 21.34
N GLY A 279 14.71 16.48 21.28
CA GLY A 279 16.06 15.99 21.47
C GLY A 279 16.20 14.49 21.23
N GLN A 280 17.37 13.99 21.56
CA GLN A 280 17.70 12.57 21.31
C GLN A 280 18.37 11.93 22.51
N THR A 281 18.23 10.61 22.57
CA THR A 281 18.95 9.72 23.47
C THR A 281 19.32 8.45 22.73
N PHE A 282 20.13 7.58 23.32
CA PHE A 282 20.45 6.26 22.77
C PHE A 282 19.97 5.18 23.74
N ARG A 283 19.36 4.13 23.20
CA ARG A 283 18.89 2.99 23.96
C ARG A 283 19.37 1.69 23.32
N ASN A 284 19.75 0.75 24.15
CA ASN A 284 20.10 -0.58 23.70
C ASN A 284 18.84 -1.39 23.38
N VAL A 285 18.81 -1.99 22.21
CA VAL A 285 17.76 -2.91 21.76
C VAL A 285 18.39 -4.26 21.53
N THR A 286 17.88 -5.28 22.20
CA THR A 286 18.28 -6.69 21.98
C THR A 286 17.21 -7.37 21.13
N TYR A 287 17.64 -8.01 20.05
CA TYR A 287 16.78 -8.75 19.15
C TYR A 287 17.39 -10.10 18.76
N SER A 288 16.53 -11.04 18.38
CA SER A 288 16.93 -12.33 17.83
C SER A 288 16.15 -12.57 16.55
N LEU A 289 16.82 -12.93 15.48
CA LEU A 289 16.23 -13.28 14.19
C LEU A 289 16.34 -14.79 13.95
N SER A 290 16.20 -15.21 12.69
CA SER A 290 16.12 -16.62 12.34
C SER A 290 17.33 -17.50 12.72
N ASP A 291 18.48 -16.90 12.99
CA ASP A 291 19.68 -17.58 13.47
C ASP A 291 19.68 -17.88 14.98
N ASN A 292 18.67 -17.38 15.71
CA ASN A 292 18.53 -17.44 17.17
C ASN A 292 19.72 -16.87 17.97
N GLU A 293 20.62 -16.11 17.33
CA GLU A 293 21.64 -15.35 18.02
C GLU A 293 21.07 -14.04 18.54
N GLU A 294 21.27 -13.76 19.82
CA GLU A 294 20.91 -12.47 20.41
C GLU A 294 21.94 -11.42 20.03
N LYS A 295 21.48 -10.33 19.42
CA LYS A 295 22.27 -9.17 19.04
C LYS A 295 21.78 -7.95 19.78
N THR A 296 22.68 -7.16 20.36
CA THR A 296 22.34 -5.90 21.03
C THR A 296 22.96 -4.74 20.27
N VAL A 297 22.13 -3.75 19.93
CA VAL A 297 22.55 -2.54 19.23
C VAL A 297 22.08 -1.29 19.95
N GLY A 298 22.90 -0.23 19.94
CA GLY A 298 22.49 1.09 20.38
C GLY A 298 21.70 1.81 19.29
N ILE A 299 20.45 2.13 19.55
CA ILE A 299 19.55 2.81 18.61
C ILE A 299 19.28 4.22 19.09
N ARG A 300 19.39 5.18 18.17
CA ARG A 300 18.98 6.57 18.37
C ARG A 300 17.49 6.64 18.63
N THR A 301 17.12 7.28 19.73
CA THR A 301 15.73 7.52 20.12
C THR A 301 15.52 9.03 20.16
N ILE A 302 14.68 9.53 19.28
CA ILE A 302 14.29 10.94 19.28
C ILE A 302 13.06 11.10 20.14
N TYR A 303 12.97 12.20 20.89
CA TYR A 303 11.79 12.54 21.67
C TYR A 303 11.25 13.92 21.28
N GLU A 304 9.93 14.04 21.34
CA GLU A 304 9.18 15.28 21.27
C GLU A 304 8.23 15.31 22.47
N ILE A 305 8.47 16.24 23.40
CA ILE A 305 7.62 16.39 24.58
C ILE A 305 6.92 17.72 24.50
N THR A 306 5.60 17.71 24.44
CA THR A 306 4.75 18.89 24.46
C THR A 306 4.16 19.06 25.86
N GLU A 307 4.47 20.20 26.51
CA GLU A 307 3.85 20.64 27.75
C GLU A 307 2.84 21.74 27.43
N ARG A 308 1.59 21.59 27.87
CA ARG A 308 0.54 22.59 27.74
C ARG A 308 0.04 23.01 29.13
N THR A 309 0.19 24.28 29.45
CA THR A 309 -0.33 24.91 30.68
C THR A 309 -1.60 25.70 30.44
N ILE A 310 -1.90 26.02 29.17
CA ILE A 310 -3.08 26.76 28.73
C ILE A 310 -3.71 26.03 27.56
N ASP A 311 -5.03 25.87 27.56
CA ASP A 311 -5.77 25.27 26.47
C ASP A 311 -5.89 26.20 25.24
N ARG A 312 -6.58 25.76 24.19
CA ARG A 312 -6.80 26.55 22.98
C ARG A 312 -7.76 27.73 23.17
N TYR A 313 -8.47 27.78 24.30
CA TYR A 313 -9.42 28.85 24.64
C TYR A 313 -8.86 29.85 25.65
N GLY A 314 -7.59 29.68 26.10
CA GLY A 314 -6.94 30.55 27.07
C GLY A 314 -7.19 30.15 28.51
N GLN A 315 -7.78 29.00 28.80
CA GLN A 315 -8.01 28.51 30.15
C GLN A 315 -6.78 27.78 30.68
N TYR A 316 -6.34 28.08 31.91
CA TYR A 316 -5.21 27.41 32.53
C TYR A 316 -5.59 26.03 33.02
N PHE A 317 -4.71 25.05 32.73
CA PHE A 317 -4.80 23.73 33.32
C PHE A 317 -4.35 23.74 34.78
N ILE A 318 -5.04 22.99 35.64
CA ILE A 318 -4.62 22.79 37.04
C ILE A 318 -3.35 21.94 37.09
N VAL A 319 -3.25 20.94 36.23
CA VAL A 319 -2.06 20.10 36.01
C VAL A 319 -1.71 20.24 34.53
N PRO A 320 -0.46 20.51 34.18
CA PRO A 320 -0.06 20.58 32.77
C PRO A 320 -0.44 19.31 32.00
N ASP A 321 -0.96 19.49 30.79
CA ASP A 321 -1.17 18.38 29.85
C ASP A 321 0.16 18.07 29.15
N ILE A 322 0.64 16.84 29.32
CA ILE A 322 1.91 16.39 28.78
C ILE A 322 1.67 15.32 27.69
N GLU A 323 2.21 15.57 26.52
CA GLU A 323 2.21 14.65 25.41
C GLU A 323 3.66 14.23 25.11
N LEU A 324 3.90 12.92 25.00
CA LEU A 324 5.19 12.34 24.74
C LEU A 324 5.16 11.57 23.42
N GLY A 325 5.92 12.05 22.43
CA GLY A 325 6.27 11.34 21.21
C GLY A 325 7.70 10.81 21.30
N THR A 326 7.91 9.55 20.96
CA THR A 326 9.25 8.95 20.89
C THR A 326 9.39 8.15 19.61
N TYR A 327 10.59 8.17 19.00
CA TYR A 327 10.83 7.59 17.68
C TYR A 327 12.18 6.86 17.66
N TRP A 328 12.18 5.61 17.19
CA TRP A 328 13.37 4.86 16.87
C TRP A 328 13.84 5.23 15.47
N THR A 329 15.16 5.44 15.30
CA THR A 329 15.73 5.69 13.96
C THR A 329 17.20 5.33 13.91
N ASN A 330 17.68 4.93 12.73
CA ASN A 330 19.11 4.86 12.38
C ASN A 330 19.56 6.05 11.53
N SER A 331 18.67 6.99 11.22
CA SER A 331 18.98 8.16 10.41
C SER A 331 19.87 9.14 11.17
N SER A 332 20.77 9.82 10.46
CA SER A 332 21.60 10.93 10.97
C SER A 332 20.99 12.31 10.74
N LEU A 333 19.77 12.38 10.21
CA LEU A 333 19.06 13.66 10.01
C LEU A 333 18.85 14.39 11.35
N PRO A 334 18.69 15.73 11.35
CA PRO A 334 18.30 16.49 12.53
C PRO A 334 17.04 15.97 13.22
N ASP A 335 16.93 16.13 14.55
CA ASP A 335 15.83 15.59 15.35
C ASP A 335 14.47 16.08 14.91
N ASP A 336 14.34 17.38 14.67
CA ASP A 336 13.13 18.03 14.15
C ASP A 336 12.73 17.49 12.77
N THR A 337 13.72 17.35 11.88
CA THR A 337 13.49 16.79 10.54
C THR A 337 12.94 15.36 10.61
N VAL A 338 13.46 14.52 11.52
CA VAL A 338 12.94 13.14 11.68
C VAL A 338 11.50 13.15 12.18
N ILE A 339 11.15 14.06 13.11
CA ILE A 339 9.79 14.21 13.62
C ILE A 339 8.85 14.65 12.48
N ASP A 340 9.24 15.68 11.71
CA ASP A 340 8.44 16.17 10.59
C ASP A 340 8.22 15.09 9.53
N LEU A 341 9.26 14.32 9.20
CA LEU A 341 9.17 13.20 8.27
C LEU A 341 8.24 12.10 8.78
N TYR A 342 8.22 11.86 10.10
CA TYR A 342 7.26 10.92 10.67
C TYR A 342 5.82 11.46 10.58
N HIS A 343 5.60 12.74 10.91
CA HIS A 343 4.27 13.34 10.84
C HIS A 343 3.71 13.32 9.40
N ALA A 344 4.57 13.48 8.40
CA ALA A 344 4.20 13.34 6.97
C ALA A 344 3.79 11.90 6.57
N HIS A 345 4.05 10.88 7.41
CA HIS A 345 3.54 9.51 7.18
C HIS A 345 2.01 9.42 7.11
N GLY A 346 1.29 10.38 7.71
CA GLY A 346 -0.18 10.46 7.63
C GLY A 346 -0.75 10.53 6.21
N GLU A 347 0.04 10.87 5.19
CA GLU A 347 -0.37 10.83 3.79
C GLU A 347 -0.75 9.41 3.31
N SER A 348 -0.21 8.37 3.95
CA SER A 348 -0.56 6.97 3.65
C SER A 348 -2.05 6.66 3.89
N GLU A 349 -2.73 7.39 4.78
CA GLU A 349 -4.18 7.23 5.03
C GLU A 349 -5.01 7.52 3.76
N GLN A 350 -4.52 8.41 2.89
CA GLN A 350 -5.17 8.69 1.61
C GLN A 350 -5.10 7.47 0.69
N TYR A 351 -3.95 6.81 0.60
CA TYR A 351 -3.78 5.61 -0.22
C TYR A 351 -4.66 4.46 0.24
N HIS A 352 -4.80 4.29 1.57
CA HIS A 352 -5.72 3.31 2.15
C HIS A 352 -7.18 3.61 1.82
N SER A 353 -7.56 4.89 1.81
CA SER A 353 -8.92 5.32 1.46
C SER A 353 -9.26 4.99 0.02
N GLU A 354 -8.34 5.22 -0.91
CA GLU A 354 -8.53 4.90 -2.33
C GLU A 354 -8.81 3.40 -2.54
N ILE A 355 -8.03 2.52 -1.91
CA ILE A 355 -8.23 1.08 -1.98
C ILE A 355 -9.59 0.64 -1.41
N LYS A 356 -9.95 1.17 -0.24
CA LYS A 356 -11.18 0.77 0.46
C LYS A 356 -12.44 1.30 -0.21
N THR A 357 -12.42 2.58 -0.60
CA THR A 357 -13.62 3.30 -1.02
C THR A 357 -13.84 3.18 -2.50
N ASP A 358 -12.79 3.36 -3.29
CA ASP A 358 -12.94 3.52 -4.73
C ASP A 358 -12.94 2.20 -5.47
N MET A 359 -12.17 1.24 -4.97
CA MET A 359 -12.13 -0.12 -5.51
C MET A 359 -13.06 -1.08 -4.78
N ASP A 360 -13.71 -0.65 -3.68
CA ASP A 360 -14.54 -1.47 -2.78
C ASP A 360 -13.85 -2.78 -2.33
N VAL A 361 -12.52 -2.82 -2.36
CA VAL A 361 -11.73 -4.03 -2.04
C VAL A 361 -11.87 -4.42 -0.58
N GLY A 362 -12.34 -3.53 0.29
CA GLY A 362 -12.70 -3.87 1.66
C GLY A 362 -13.74 -4.98 1.78
N ARG A 363 -14.52 -5.22 0.71
CA ARG A 363 -15.55 -6.27 0.62
C ARG A 363 -15.10 -7.46 -0.22
N LEU A 364 -14.04 -8.13 0.20
CA LEU A 364 -13.48 -9.28 -0.50
C LEU A 364 -14.53 -10.31 -0.95
N PRO A 365 -14.47 -10.84 -2.19
CA PRO A 365 -15.58 -11.60 -2.79
C PRO A 365 -15.72 -13.04 -2.29
N SER A 366 -14.61 -13.70 -1.89
CA SER A 366 -14.62 -15.13 -1.56
C SER A 366 -14.99 -15.41 -0.10
N GLY A 367 -15.59 -16.56 0.18
CA GLY A 367 -15.71 -17.12 1.52
C GLY A 367 -14.40 -17.69 2.07
N LYS A 368 -13.44 -18.02 1.18
CA LYS A 368 -12.15 -18.63 1.53
C LYS A 368 -11.07 -17.58 1.74
N PHE A 369 -10.29 -17.77 2.79
CA PHE A 369 -9.21 -16.84 3.13
C PHE A 369 -8.11 -16.81 2.06
N GLU A 370 -7.70 -17.98 1.54
CA GLU A 370 -6.65 -18.08 0.52
C GLU A 370 -7.05 -17.42 -0.81
N SER A 371 -8.33 -17.54 -1.22
CA SER A 371 -8.83 -16.84 -2.41
C SER A 371 -8.85 -15.33 -2.20
N ASN A 372 -9.23 -14.87 -1.01
CA ASN A 372 -9.19 -13.45 -0.66
C ASN A 372 -7.76 -12.92 -0.54
N LYS A 373 -6.82 -13.74 -0.11
CA LYS A 373 -5.39 -13.42 -0.19
C LYS A 373 -4.96 -13.18 -1.63
N LEU A 374 -5.38 -14.02 -2.57
CA LEU A 374 -5.09 -13.80 -3.98
C LEU A 374 -5.72 -12.52 -4.51
N VAL A 375 -6.99 -12.27 -4.15
CA VAL A 375 -7.70 -11.03 -4.52
C VAL A 375 -6.95 -9.80 -4.04
N LEU A 376 -6.43 -9.82 -2.85
CA LEU A 376 -5.61 -8.73 -2.28
C LEU A 376 -4.12 -8.87 -2.55
N GLY A 377 -3.69 -10.05 -2.96
CA GLY A 377 -2.28 -10.35 -3.14
C GLY A 377 -1.53 -10.58 -1.85
N ALA A 378 -2.05 -11.35 -0.92
CA ALA A 378 -1.51 -11.38 0.41
C ALA A 378 -1.26 -12.74 1.01
N ASP A 379 -0.09 -13.19 1.08
CA ASP A 379 0.59 -14.08 2.02
C ASP A 379 2.05 -14.25 1.62
N LYS A 380 2.95 -14.65 2.55
CA LYS A 380 4.40 -14.88 2.33
C LYS A 380 4.74 -15.74 1.10
N LYS A 381 3.78 -16.34 0.51
CA LYS A 381 3.93 -17.19 -0.66
C LYS A 381 3.11 -16.74 -1.86
N CYS A 382 2.37 -15.63 -1.83
CA CYS A 382 1.47 -15.18 -2.85
C CYS A 382 1.31 -13.68 -2.83
N GLY A 383 1.84 -12.81 -3.44
CA GLY A 383 1.58 -11.42 -3.44
C GLY A 383 0.98 -10.97 -4.73
N ASP A 384 -0.27 -10.42 -4.77
CA ASP A 384 -0.50 -9.64 -5.92
C ASP A 384 -1.82 -9.09 -6.31
N ALA A 385 -2.49 -8.59 -5.39
CA ALA A 385 -3.43 -7.55 -5.72
C ALA A 385 -2.72 -6.22 -6.05
N THR A 386 -1.40 -6.15 -5.80
CA THR A 386 -0.62 -4.93 -6.01
C THR A 386 -0.72 -4.43 -7.44
N CYS A 387 -0.66 -5.31 -8.43
CA CYS A 387 -0.86 -4.93 -9.81
C CYS A 387 -2.30 -4.49 -10.09
N ILE A 388 -3.28 -5.18 -9.51
CA ILE A 388 -4.69 -4.83 -9.58
C ILE A 388 -4.91 -3.47 -8.93
N ILE A 389 -4.27 -3.20 -7.78
CA ILE A 389 -4.41 -1.96 -7.03
C ILE A 389 -3.64 -0.81 -7.68
N ILE A 390 -2.44 -1.02 -8.22
CA ILE A 390 -1.72 0.02 -8.98
C ILE A 390 -2.49 0.39 -10.25
N ILE A 391 -3.03 -0.59 -10.95
CA ILE A 391 -3.89 -0.34 -12.10
C ILE A 391 -5.20 0.30 -11.65
N GLY A 392 -5.74 -0.09 -10.50
CA GLY A 392 -6.88 0.54 -9.88
C GLY A 392 -6.61 2.00 -9.52
N ASN A 393 -5.50 2.31 -8.88
CA ASN A 393 -5.09 3.69 -8.58
C ASN A 393 -4.89 4.51 -9.86
N LEU A 394 -4.29 3.92 -10.89
CA LEU A 394 -4.16 4.56 -12.19
C LEU A 394 -5.53 4.78 -12.85
N CYS A 395 -6.42 3.79 -12.79
CA CYS A 395 -7.78 3.88 -13.30
C CYS A 395 -8.67 4.77 -12.44
N PHE A 396 -8.44 4.84 -11.14
CA PHE A 396 -9.19 5.70 -10.25
C PHE A 396 -8.85 7.19 -10.47
N ARG A 397 -7.59 7.55 -10.62
CA ARG A 397 -7.22 8.90 -11.08
C ARG A 397 -7.85 9.23 -12.42
N ILE A 398 -7.95 8.27 -13.32
CA ILE A 398 -8.69 8.39 -14.57
C ILE A 398 -10.21 8.54 -14.31
N ARG A 399 -10.79 7.84 -13.31
CA ARG A 399 -12.23 7.86 -13.01
C ARG A 399 -12.68 9.12 -12.26
N GLN A 400 -11.94 9.61 -11.27
CA GLN A 400 -12.25 10.88 -10.59
C GLN A 400 -12.22 12.06 -11.55
N ASP A 401 -11.37 12.00 -12.54
CA ASP A 401 -11.26 13.01 -13.56
C ASP A 401 -12.26 12.85 -14.72
N GLN A 402 -13.07 11.78 -14.79
CA GLN A 402 -14.02 11.61 -15.90
C GLN A 402 -15.03 12.76 -16.04
N CYS A 403 -15.38 13.49 -14.99
CA CYS A 403 -16.13 14.74 -15.09
C CYS A 403 -15.26 15.99 -15.34
N LYS A 404 -13.93 15.90 -15.18
CA LYS A 404 -12.93 16.96 -15.41
C LYS A 404 -11.81 16.52 -16.36
N LEU A 405 -11.94 15.34 -16.93
CA LEU A 405 -10.89 14.57 -17.60
C LEU A 405 -10.43 15.16 -18.92
N PHE A 406 -11.26 15.96 -19.58
CA PHE A 406 -10.84 16.63 -20.82
C PHE A 406 -9.74 17.68 -20.60
N ILE A 407 -9.40 18.03 -19.34
CA ILE A 407 -8.47 19.13 -19.07
C ILE A 407 -7.24 18.72 -18.22
N ARG A 408 -7.25 17.61 -17.47
CA ARG A 408 -6.16 17.26 -16.51
C ARG A 408 -5.47 15.90 -16.69
N ILE A 409 -5.93 14.99 -17.51
CA ILE A 409 -5.12 13.86 -18.04
C ILE A 409 -3.86 14.39 -18.76
N ASN A 410 -3.80 15.67 -18.90
CA ASN A 410 -2.89 16.41 -19.72
C ASN A 410 -1.42 16.38 -19.29
N PHE A 411 -1.02 15.90 -18.12
CA PHE A 411 0.41 16.03 -17.83
C PHE A 411 1.13 14.75 -17.40
N PHE A 412 0.50 13.78 -16.77
CA PHE A 412 1.25 12.60 -16.32
C PHE A 412 0.93 11.32 -17.15
N VAL A 413 -0.34 11.03 -17.41
CA VAL A 413 -0.71 9.91 -18.29
C VAL A 413 -0.43 10.25 -19.76
N PHE A 414 -0.58 11.52 -20.13
CA PHE A 414 -0.24 11.99 -21.49
C PHE A 414 1.28 11.97 -21.76
N LEU A 415 2.12 12.22 -20.79
CA LEU A 415 3.57 12.06 -20.92
C LEU A 415 4.00 10.59 -21.02
N ILE A 416 3.36 9.69 -20.27
CA ILE A 416 3.63 8.24 -20.37
C ILE A 416 3.08 7.69 -21.70
N VAL A 417 1.90 8.12 -22.12
CA VAL A 417 1.31 7.71 -23.41
C VAL A 417 2.02 8.39 -24.58
N PHE A 418 2.45 9.64 -24.48
CA PHE A 418 3.12 10.35 -25.59
C PHE A 418 4.57 9.91 -25.77
N ASN A 419 5.36 9.68 -24.72
CA ASN A 419 6.69 9.10 -24.86
C ASN A 419 6.68 7.66 -25.39
N VAL A 420 5.58 6.96 -25.21
CA VAL A 420 5.38 5.60 -25.73
C VAL A 420 4.90 5.61 -27.19
N PHE A 421 4.30 6.70 -27.67
CA PHE A 421 3.87 6.87 -29.07
C PHE A 421 4.89 7.59 -29.96
N SER A 422 5.85 8.35 -29.38
CA SER A 422 6.89 9.00 -30.17
C SER A 422 7.96 8.05 -30.73
N ASP A 423 8.15 6.89 -30.08
CA ASP A 423 9.10 5.87 -30.56
C ASP A 423 8.55 4.89 -31.58
N SER A 424 7.31 5.11 -32.09
CA SER A 424 6.69 4.25 -33.10
C SER A 424 6.31 4.98 -34.40
N ILE A 425 6.90 6.17 -34.63
CA ILE A 425 6.81 6.89 -35.90
C ILE A 425 8.25 7.23 -36.32
N ASP A 426 8.98 6.22 -36.74
CA ASP A 426 10.11 6.24 -37.65
C ASP A 426 10.13 4.94 -38.45
#